data_cdd1539666363fffce5deba6d6fe3fa2
#
_entry.id   cdd1539666363fffce5deba6d6fe3fa2
#
_cell.length_a   1.000
_cell.length_b   1.000
_cell.length_c   1.000
_cell.angle_alpha   90.00
_cell.angle_beta   90.00
_cell.angle_gamma   90.00
#
_symmetry.space_group_name_H-M   'P 1'
#
loop_
_entity.id
_entity.type
_entity.pdbx_description
1 polymer ?
#
loop_
_entity_poly.entity_id
_entity_poly.type
_entity_poly.pdbx_seq_one_letter_code
_entity_poly.pdbx_strand_id
1 'polypeptide(L)'
;MGTTAITNGLAARDSKTPIYYIHTSGTGILTYGDIDRFTYGELSLKVFDDWDGVAELTSLPDHAPHRNVDKLVLNAGNLDPALVKTAIVCPPCIYGPGRGPGNTVSMQIPGLAALTLRQGHGVQVGEGETHWSSVHVQDLSDVYLKLVEAAAAGGGDASWGAQGYYFAEAGDIVWGEVGQLVAQIAHKHGFIDSEKVVSYSADEVDAMHAHGSMLWGASSRSKAIRAGKVLGWVPTRPALEETVEDSLLIEAKRLELVPGHAKVAAGDA
;
A
#
# COMPACT_ATOMS: atom_id res chain seq x y z
N MET A 1 -10.02 -16.27 -7.70
CA MET A 1 -9.76 -17.49 -8.54
C MET A 1 -8.31 -17.94 -8.45
N GLY A 2 -7.30 -17.07 -8.57
CA GLY A 2 -5.87 -17.49 -8.53
C GLY A 2 -5.46 -18.17 -7.22
N THR A 3 -5.70 -17.55 -6.07
CA THR A 3 -5.34 -18.11 -4.76
C THR A 3 -6.00 -19.45 -4.49
N THR A 4 -7.29 -19.62 -4.85
CA THR A 4 -8.00 -20.90 -4.71
C THR A 4 -7.35 -22.00 -5.55
N ALA A 5 -6.93 -21.70 -6.78
CA ALA A 5 -6.22 -22.66 -7.63
C ALA A 5 -4.86 -23.07 -7.03
N ILE A 6 -4.11 -22.09 -6.49
CA ILE A 6 -2.83 -22.35 -5.81
C ILE A 6 -3.06 -23.24 -4.58
N THR A 7 -3.99 -22.89 -3.70
CA THR A 7 -4.25 -23.65 -2.47
C THR A 7 -4.76 -25.06 -2.75
N ASN A 8 -5.60 -25.25 -3.77
CA ASN A 8 -6.01 -26.58 -4.23
C ASN A 8 -4.83 -27.39 -4.78
N GLY A 9 -3.94 -26.76 -5.54
CA GLY A 9 -2.72 -27.41 -6.03
C GLY A 9 -1.77 -27.81 -4.91
N LEU A 10 -1.64 -26.98 -3.88
CA LEU A 10 -0.87 -27.31 -2.67
C LEU A 10 -1.45 -28.51 -1.93
N ALA A 11 -2.78 -28.57 -1.76
CA ALA A 11 -3.47 -29.67 -1.09
C ALA A 11 -3.41 -30.99 -1.88
N ALA A 12 -3.39 -30.94 -3.21
CA ALA A 12 -3.36 -32.13 -4.07
C ALA A 12 -1.92 -32.69 -4.28
N ARG A 13 -0.93 -32.08 -3.70
CA ARG A 13 0.48 -32.41 -3.92
C ARG A 13 0.90 -33.65 -3.14
N ASP A 14 1.48 -34.63 -3.83
CA ASP A 14 2.07 -35.85 -3.24
C ASP A 14 3.61 -35.75 -3.10
N SER A 15 4.08 -34.68 -2.51
CA SER A 15 5.52 -34.47 -2.27
C SER A 15 5.77 -34.16 -0.80
N LYS A 16 6.81 -34.76 -0.26
CA LYS A 16 7.28 -34.52 1.12
C LYS A 16 8.27 -33.39 1.25
N THR A 17 8.59 -32.70 0.15
CA THR A 17 9.48 -31.52 0.18
C THR A 17 8.65 -30.29 0.56
N PRO A 18 9.05 -29.51 1.56
CA PRO A 18 8.37 -28.27 1.92
C PRO A 18 8.26 -27.31 0.72
N ILE A 19 7.13 -26.62 0.63
CA ILE A 19 6.88 -25.55 -0.33
C ILE A 19 6.64 -24.24 0.39
N TYR A 20 7.16 -23.17 -0.17
CA TYR A 20 7.02 -21.83 0.39
C TYR A 20 6.07 -21.03 -0.51
N TYR A 21 4.99 -20.51 0.07
CA TYR A 21 4.03 -19.68 -0.62
C TYR A 21 4.01 -18.30 0.00
N ILE A 22 4.61 -17.33 -0.69
CA ILE A 22 4.62 -15.92 -0.29
C ILE A 22 3.49 -15.22 -1.04
N HIS A 23 2.55 -14.66 -0.29
CA HIS A 23 1.37 -13.96 -0.80
C HIS A 23 1.49 -12.47 -0.52
N THR A 24 1.06 -11.65 -1.48
CA THR A 24 0.91 -10.20 -1.30
C THR A 24 -0.53 -9.89 -0.94
N SER A 25 -0.75 -9.37 0.25
CA SER A 25 -1.99 -8.74 0.71
C SER A 25 -1.86 -7.21 0.60
N GLY A 26 -2.55 -6.44 1.43
CA GLY A 26 -2.43 -4.99 1.51
C GLY A 26 -3.08 -4.43 2.76
N THR A 27 -2.48 -3.38 3.36
CA THR A 27 -3.00 -2.79 4.59
C THR A 27 -4.34 -2.06 4.41
N GLY A 28 -4.89 -2.02 3.20
CA GLY A 28 -6.30 -1.71 2.98
C GLY A 28 -7.24 -2.60 3.81
N ILE A 29 -6.81 -3.80 4.21
CA ILE A 29 -7.54 -4.67 5.15
C ILE A 29 -7.82 -3.99 6.50
N LEU A 30 -6.96 -3.07 6.92
CA LEU A 30 -7.05 -2.39 8.23
C LEU A 30 -8.06 -1.23 8.24
N THR A 31 -8.52 -0.79 7.07
CA THR A 31 -9.48 0.34 6.95
C THR A 31 -10.90 -0.04 7.37
N TYR A 32 -11.18 -1.33 7.57
CA TYR A 32 -12.53 -1.85 7.85
C TYR A 32 -13.21 -1.11 9.00
N GLY A 33 -12.47 -0.76 10.04
CA GLY A 33 -13.03 -0.11 11.23
C GLY A 33 -13.60 1.28 10.95
N ASP A 34 -12.93 2.08 10.11
CA ASP A 34 -13.42 3.40 9.70
C ASP A 34 -14.56 3.28 8.68
N ILE A 35 -14.47 2.30 7.79
CA ILE A 35 -15.55 1.97 6.84
C ILE A 35 -16.84 1.59 7.60
N ASP A 36 -16.75 0.71 8.60
CA ASP A 36 -17.88 0.25 9.39
C ASP A 36 -18.54 1.37 10.20
N ARG A 37 -17.76 2.33 10.67
CA ARG A 37 -18.24 3.47 11.46
C ARG A 37 -18.55 4.70 10.63
N PHE A 38 -18.23 4.71 9.32
CA PHE A 38 -18.33 5.88 8.45
C PHE A 38 -17.53 7.10 8.96
N THR A 39 -16.37 6.85 9.61
CA THR A 39 -15.48 7.88 10.18
C THR A 39 -14.39 8.30 9.18
N TYR A 40 -14.81 8.70 7.98
CA TYR A 40 -13.88 9.11 6.93
C TYR A 40 -13.31 10.51 7.20
N GLY A 41 -11.99 10.62 7.11
CA GLY A 41 -11.26 11.88 7.34
C GLY A 41 -10.90 12.12 8.81
N GLU A 42 -11.40 11.32 9.75
CA GLU A 42 -11.22 11.49 11.19
C GLU A 42 -9.93 10.81 11.71
N LEU A 43 -9.39 11.33 12.80
CA LEU A 43 -8.22 10.73 13.46
C LEU A 43 -8.54 9.35 14.04
N SER A 44 -7.78 8.35 13.67
CA SER A 44 -7.77 7.04 14.31
C SER A 44 -6.43 6.77 14.99
N LEU A 45 -6.47 6.44 16.31
CA LEU A 45 -5.26 6.10 17.07
C LEU A 45 -4.89 4.63 16.99
N LYS A 46 -5.70 3.79 16.33
CA LYS A 46 -5.42 2.36 16.20
C LYS A 46 -4.19 2.13 15.32
N VAL A 47 -3.22 1.41 15.87
CA VAL A 47 -2.04 0.91 15.16
C VAL A 47 -2.01 -0.60 15.31
N PHE A 48 -1.87 -1.31 14.20
CA PHE A 48 -1.70 -2.76 14.20
C PHE A 48 -0.22 -3.11 14.13
N ASP A 49 0.20 -4.19 14.78
CA ASP A 49 1.55 -4.70 14.68
C ASP A 49 1.56 -6.19 14.30
N ASP A 50 2.61 -6.62 13.61
CA ASP A 50 2.72 -7.98 13.08
C ASP A 50 3.49 -8.93 14.02
N TRP A 51 3.84 -8.49 15.23
CA TRP A 51 4.58 -9.32 16.20
C TRP A 51 3.66 -9.79 17.34
N ASP A 52 3.33 -8.89 18.26
CA ASP A 52 2.44 -9.20 19.36
C ASP A 52 0.96 -9.17 18.93
N GLY A 53 0.63 -8.38 17.90
CA GLY A 53 -0.70 -8.23 17.33
C GLY A 53 -1.08 -9.27 16.26
N VAL A 54 -0.24 -10.26 15.94
CA VAL A 54 -0.50 -11.22 14.85
C VAL A 54 -1.82 -11.99 15.01
N ALA A 55 -2.23 -12.29 16.23
CA ALA A 55 -3.50 -12.97 16.51
C ALA A 55 -4.71 -12.10 16.10
N GLU A 56 -4.65 -10.79 16.33
CA GLU A 56 -5.66 -9.83 15.87
C GLU A 56 -5.69 -9.79 14.34
N LEU A 57 -4.54 -9.65 13.68
CA LEU A 57 -4.43 -9.60 12.21
C LEU A 57 -5.01 -10.85 11.52
N THR A 58 -4.75 -12.03 12.10
CA THR A 58 -5.22 -13.30 11.54
C THR A 58 -6.68 -13.61 11.87
N SER A 59 -7.35 -12.79 12.69
CA SER A 59 -8.76 -12.90 13.08
C SER A 59 -9.63 -11.70 12.70
N LEU A 60 -9.16 -10.82 11.81
CA LEU A 60 -9.95 -9.69 11.29
C LEU A 60 -11.30 -10.14 10.74
N PRO A 61 -12.33 -9.26 10.75
CA PRO A 61 -13.67 -9.58 10.26
C PRO A 61 -13.67 -10.06 8.80
N ASP A 62 -14.60 -10.95 8.46
CA ASP A 62 -14.68 -11.55 7.11
C ASP A 62 -14.97 -10.54 5.99
N HIS A 63 -15.63 -9.44 6.33
CA HIS A 63 -15.94 -8.37 5.37
C HIS A 63 -14.80 -7.35 5.17
N ALA A 64 -13.74 -7.42 6.00
CA ALA A 64 -12.57 -6.54 5.81
C ALA A 64 -11.98 -6.72 4.39
N PRO A 65 -11.53 -5.65 3.73
CA PRO A 65 -10.88 -5.74 2.42
C PRO A 65 -9.77 -6.80 2.40
N HIS A 66 -9.60 -7.53 1.31
CA HIS A 66 -8.61 -8.62 1.15
C HIS A 66 -8.76 -9.85 2.07
N ARG A 67 -9.57 -9.78 3.15
CA ARG A 67 -9.70 -10.83 4.16
C ARG A 67 -10.06 -12.20 3.57
N ASN A 68 -10.93 -12.22 2.57
CA ASN A 68 -11.33 -13.43 1.88
C ASN A 68 -10.18 -14.20 1.23
N VAL A 69 -9.13 -13.50 0.79
CA VAL A 69 -7.92 -14.08 0.20
C VAL A 69 -6.94 -14.50 1.28
N ASP A 70 -6.68 -13.63 2.26
CA ASP A 70 -5.77 -13.91 3.37
C ASP A 70 -6.18 -15.17 4.14
N LYS A 71 -7.49 -15.37 4.36
CA LYS A 71 -8.02 -16.60 4.98
C LYS A 71 -7.64 -17.87 4.21
N LEU A 72 -7.67 -17.85 2.89
CA LEU A 72 -7.28 -19.01 2.07
C LEU A 72 -5.80 -19.35 2.25
N VAL A 73 -4.94 -18.33 2.32
CA VAL A 73 -3.49 -18.50 2.52
C VAL A 73 -3.18 -19.02 3.92
N LEU A 74 -3.80 -18.43 4.95
CA LEU A 74 -3.68 -18.88 6.34
C LEU A 74 -4.15 -20.33 6.51
N ASN A 75 -5.29 -20.68 5.94
CA ASN A 75 -5.82 -22.04 5.98
C ASN A 75 -4.89 -23.03 5.29
N ALA A 76 -4.31 -22.69 4.13
CA ALA A 76 -3.35 -23.56 3.44
C ALA A 76 -2.13 -23.87 4.29
N GLY A 77 -1.58 -22.86 4.99
CA GLY A 77 -0.46 -23.05 5.93
C GLY A 77 -0.83 -23.86 7.17
N ASN A 78 -2.10 -23.82 7.60
CA ASN A 78 -2.58 -24.57 8.78
C ASN A 78 -2.91 -26.03 8.49
N LEU A 79 -3.24 -26.40 7.24
CA LEU A 79 -3.59 -27.78 6.86
C LEU A 79 -2.42 -28.74 7.00
N ASP A 80 -1.23 -28.32 6.58
CA ASP A 80 0.01 -29.07 6.72
C ASP A 80 1.19 -28.11 7.01
N PRO A 81 1.37 -27.67 8.26
CA PRO A 81 2.41 -26.71 8.63
C PRO A 81 3.84 -27.24 8.41
N ALA A 82 4.03 -28.53 8.25
CA ALA A 82 5.33 -29.13 7.96
C ALA A 82 5.71 -28.95 6.48
N LEU A 83 4.75 -29.10 5.58
CA LEU A 83 4.98 -29.11 4.14
C LEU A 83 4.56 -27.82 3.44
N VAL A 84 3.60 -27.06 3.97
CA VAL A 84 3.12 -25.80 3.37
C VAL A 84 3.49 -24.62 4.27
N LYS A 85 4.52 -23.90 3.87
CA LYS A 85 5.04 -22.72 4.56
C LYS A 85 4.48 -21.47 3.89
N THR A 86 3.51 -20.81 4.54
CA THR A 86 2.92 -19.58 4.00
C THR A 86 3.51 -18.34 4.66
N ALA A 87 3.69 -17.27 3.88
CA ALA A 87 3.94 -15.93 4.38
C ALA A 87 3.00 -14.94 3.67
N ILE A 88 2.36 -14.07 4.43
CA ILE A 88 1.56 -12.96 3.92
C ILE A 88 2.37 -11.69 4.12
N VAL A 89 2.79 -11.05 3.04
CA VAL A 89 3.34 -9.70 3.05
C VAL A 89 2.18 -8.72 2.82
N CYS A 90 1.96 -7.84 3.77
CA CYS A 90 0.87 -6.88 3.79
C CYS A 90 1.44 -5.45 3.73
N PRO A 91 1.76 -4.94 2.51
CA PRO A 91 2.35 -3.62 2.34
C PRO A 91 1.32 -2.52 2.58
N PRO A 92 1.75 -1.36 3.11
CA PRO A 92 0.94 -0.15 3.23
C PRO A 92 0.92 0.64 1.91
N CYS A 93 0.75 1.98 1.97
CA CYS A 93 0.88 2.84 0.80
C CYS A 93 2.27 2.67 0.16
N ILE A 94 2.29 2.01 -1.01
CA ILE A 94 3.54 1.81 -1.76
C ILE A 94 3.79 3.06 -2.60
N TYR A 95 5.02 3.60 -2.54
CA TYR A 95 5.44 4.76 -3.32
C TYR A 95 6.80 4.55 -3.98
N GLY A 96 7.22 5.52 -4.78
CA GLY A 96 8.46 5.48 -5.54
C GLY A 96 8.36 4.69 -6.86
N PRO A 97 9.35 4.83 -7.76
CA PRO A 97 9.33 4.21 -9.07
C PRO A 97 9.63 2.71 -9.02
N GLY A 98 8.77 1.91 -9.64
CA GLY A 98 9.01 0.48 -9.85
C GLY A 98 10.12 0.24 -10.86
N ARG A 99 10.84 -0.90 -10.73
CA ARG A 99 11.92 -1.32 -11.64
C ARG A 99 11.56 -2.53 -12.50
N GLY A 100 10.34 -3.06 -12.34
CA GLY A 100 9.87 -4.19 -13.11
C GLY A 100 9.49 -3.82 -14.55
N PRO A 101 9.26 -4.82 -15.42
CA PRO A 101 8.87 -4.60 -16.81
C PRO A 101 7.41 -4.17 -17.00
N GLY A 102 6.60 -4.23 -15.93
CA GLY A 102 5.18 -3.86 -15.96
C GLY A 102 4.93 -2.41 -15.51
N ASN A 103 3.89 -2.21 -14.71
CA ASN A 103 3.56 -0.90 -14.15
C ASN A 103 4.65 -0.44 -13.17
N THR A 104 5.23 0.72 -13.40
CA THR A 104 6.26 1.34 -12.56
C THR A 104 5.76 2.51 -11.73
N VAL A 105 4.47 2.86 -11.86
CA VAL A 105 3.84 3.99 -11.17
C VAL A 105 3.01 3.47 -10.00
N SER A 106 3.11 4.10 -8.84
CA SER A 106 2.28 3.79 -7.67
C SER A 106 0.83 4.27 -7.89
N MET A 107 -0.06 4.01 -6.92
CA MET A 107 -1.49 4.26 -7.11
C MET A 107 -1.98 5.48 -6.33
N GLN A 108 -1.76 5.54 -5.01
CA GLN A 108 -2.45 6.50 -4.13
C GLN A 108 -1.95 7.95 -4.32
N ILE A 109 -0.64 8.16 -4.34
CA ILE A 109 -0.06 9.50 -4.52
C ILE A 109 -0.33 10.05 -5.93
N PRO A 110 -0.06 9.32 -7.03
CA PRO A 110 -0.43 9.78 -8.37
C PRO A 110 -1.93 10.00 -8.54
N GLY A 111 -2.77 9.16 -7.92
CA GLY A 111 -4.23 9.35 -7.95
C GLY A 111 -4.65 10.69 -7.31
N LEU A 112 -4.12 11.02 -6.13
CA LEU A 112 -4.38 12.29 -5.46
C LEU A 112 -3.82 13.48 -6.25
N ALA A 113 -2.62 13.35 -6.80
CA ALA A 113 -2.02 14.36 -7.67
C ALA A 113 -2.87 14.61 -8.93
N ALA A 114 -3.30 13.56 -9.62
CA ALA A 114 -4.18 13.68 -10.78
C ALA A 114 -5.52 14.34 -10.43
N LEU A 115 -6.08 14.02 -9.25
CA LEU A 115 -7.32 14.63 -8.78
C LEU A 115 -7.12 16.12 -8.49
N THR A 116 -6.06 16.50 -7.77
CA THR A 116 -5.68 17.90 -7.52
C THR A 116 -5.53 18.70 -8.81
N LEU A 117 -4.81 18.15 -9.80
CA LEU A 117 -4.61 18.80 -11.09
C LEU A 117 -5.93 19.00 -11.87
N ARG A 118 -6.85 18.03 -11.81
CA ARG A 118 -8.16 18.13 -12.49
C ARG A 118 -9.11 19.11 -11.80
N GLN A 119 -9.06 19.18 -10.47
CA GLN A 119 -9.93 20.07 -9.70
C GLN A 119 -9.40 21.51 -9.65
N GLY A 120 -8.11 21.74 -9.94
CA GLY A 120 -7.47 23.04 -9.82
C GLY A 120 -7.20 23.50 -8.39
N HIS A 121 -7.30 22.60 -7.41
CA HIS A 121 -7.03 22.83 -5.99
C HIS A 121 -6.68 21.52 -5.27
N GLY A 122 -6.09 21.60 -4.09
CA GLY A 122 -5.81 20.45 -3.25
C GLY A 122 -7.07 19.75 -2.76
N VAL A 123 -6.98 18.46 -2.52
CA VAL A 123 -8.11 17.61 -2.12
C VAL A 123 -7.79 16.91 -0.81
N GLN A 124 -8.75 16.91 0.12
CA GLN A 124 -8.74 16.05 1.31
C GLN A 124 -10.12 15.46 1.55
N VAL A 125 -10.19 14.38 2.32
CA VAL A 125 -11.46 13.75 2.75
C VAL A 125 -11.74 14.17 4.19
N GLY A 126 -12.94 14.69 4.44
CA GLY A 126 -13.37 15.12 5.78
C GLY A 126 -12.37 16.08 6.43
N GLU A 127 -11.94 15.80 7.64
CA GLU A 127 -10.97 16.62 8.39
C GLU A 127 -9.53 16.45 7.91
N GLY A 128 -9.26 15.42 7.07
CA GLY A 128 -7.92 15.14 6.55
C GLY A 128 -6.98 14.49 7.56
N GLU A 129 -7.49 14.05 8.73
CA GLU A 129 -6.69 13.52 9.84
C GLU A 129 -6.43 12.01 9.76
N THR A 130 -6.79 11.37 8.66
CA THR A 130 -6.54 9.94 8.47
C THR A 130 -5.07 9.65 8.22
N HIS A 131 -4.60 8.59 8.85
CA HIS A 131 -3.22 8.13 8.78
C HIS A 131 -3.07 6.85 7.98
N TRP A 132 -2.03 6.77 7.17
CA TRP A 132 -1.55 5.54 6.57
C TRP A 132 -0.07 5.35 6.85
N SER A 133 0.32 4.08 7.04
CA SER A 133 1.73 3.73 6.92
C SER A 133 2.14 3.71 5.45
N SER A 134 3.43 3.85 5.17
CA SER A 134 3.96 3.91 3.81
C SER A 134 5.24 3.09 3.67
N VAL A 135 5.58 2.68 2.44
CA VAL A 135 6.82 1.98 2.13
C VAL A 135 7.30 2.32 0.71
N HIS A 136 8.58 2.59 0.56
CA HIS A 136 9.17 2.70 -0.78
C HIS A 136 9.21 1.32 -1.45
N VAL A 137 8.84 1.24 -2.74
CA VAL A 137 8.74 -0.02 -3.49
C VAL A 137 10.02 -0.86 -3.47
N GLN A 138 11.19 -0.22 -3.40
CA GLN A 138 12.47 -0.94 -3.34
C GLN A 138 12.70 -1.55 -1.95
N ASP A 139 12.36 -0.86 -0.85
CA ASP A 139 12.41 -1.43 0.50
C ASP A 139 11.42 -2.59 0.66
N LEU A 140 10.22 -2.47 0.05
CA LEU A 140 9.28 -3.59 -0.03
C LEU A 140 9.87 -4.78 -0.79
N SER A 141 10.57 -4.53 -1.92
CA SER A 141 11.23 -5.59 -2.70
C SER A 141 12.27 -6.34 -1.87
N ASP A 142 12.97 -5.64 -0.96
CA ASP A 142 13.96 -6.25 -0.08
C ASP A 142 13.30 -7.21 0.94
N VAL A 143 12.07 -6.95 1.40
CA VAL A 143 11.30 -7.92 2.22
C VAL A 143 11.06 -9.22 1.45
N TYR A 144 10.62 -9.13 0.19
CA TYR A 144 10.42 -10.31 -0.65
C TYR A 144 11.70 -11.06 -0.93
N LEU A 145 12.80 -10.35 -1.23
CA LEU A 145 14.11 -10.97 -1.46
C LEU A 145 14.53 -11.78 -0.23
N LYS A 146 14.47 -11.19 0.96
CA LYS A 146 14.83 -11.86 2.21
C LYS A 146 13.95 -13.08 2.52
N LEU A 147 12.65 -13.01 2.24
CA LEU A 147 11.75 -14.17 2.38
C LEU A 147 12.08 -15.28 1.38
N VAL A 148 12.42 -14.94 0.14
CA VAL A 148 12.83 -15.93 -0.89
C VAL A 148 14.17 -16.57 -0.51
N GLU A 149 15.14 -15.80 -0.03
CA GLU A 149 16.42 -16.31 0.46
C GLU A 149 16.22 -17.25 1.67
N ALA A 150 15.37 -16.87 2.62
CA ALA A 150 15.01 -17.73 3.74
C ALA A 150 14.34 -19.04 3.27
N ALA A 151 13.41 -18.96 2.30
CA ALA A 151 12.76 -20.14 1.71
C ALA A 151 13.79 -21.05 1.03
N ALA A 152 14.74 -20.51 0.26
CA ALA A 152 15.82 -21.26 -0.38
C ALA A 152 16.76 -21.93 0.63
N ALA A 153 16.92 -21.33 1.82
CA ALA A 153 17.69 -21.89 2.93
C ALA A 153 16.86 -22.86 3.83
N GLY A 154 15.72 -23.36 3.35
CA GLY A 154 14.88 -24.30 4.10
C GLY A 154 14.00 -23.65 5.17
N GLY A 155 13.74 -22.36 5.08
CA GLY A 155 12.90 -21.56 5.97
C GLY A 155 13.67 -20.49 6.75
N GLY A 156 14.96 -20.72 7.02
CA GLY A 156 15.82 -19.78 7.75
C GLY A 156 15.20 -19.33 9.09
N ASP A 157 15.50 -18.11 9.50
CA ASP A 157 14.93 -17.47 10.68
C ASP A 157 13.55 -16.84 10.44
N ALA A 158 13.04 -16.87 9.19
CA ALA A 158 11.75 -16.31 8.83
C ALA A 158 10.58 -17.03 9.53
N SER A 159 9.55 -16.29 9.87
CA SER A 159 8.31 -16.85 10.40
C SER A 159 7.41 -17.31 9.25
N TRP A 160 6.77 -18.47 9.40
CA TRP A 160 5.88 -19.06 8.40
C TRP A 160 4.57 -19.52 9.04
N GLY A 161 3.54 -19.73 8.21
CA GLY A 161 2.22 -20.21 8.64
C GLY A 161 1.49 -19.19 9.51
N ALA A 162 0.96 -19.60 10.65
CA ALA A 162 0.20 -18.73 11.55
C ALA A 162 0.98 -17.50 12.05
N GLN A 163 2.31 -17.59 12.08
CA GLN A 163 3.19 -16.49 12.46
C GLN A 163 3.80 -15.76 11.25
N GLY A 164 3.47 -16.19 10.03
CA GLY A 164 4.04 -15.66 8.79
C GLY A 164 3.28 -14.45 8.23
N TYR A 165 2.86 -13.51 9.08
CA TYR A 165 2.22 -12.26 8.64
C TYR A 165 3.22 -11.11 8.81
N TYR A 166 3.53 -10.40 7.72
CA TYR A 166 4.56 -9.37 7.67
C TYR A 166 3.98 -8.04 7.20
N PHE A 167 4.09 -7.02 7.99
CA PHE A 167 4.01 -5.66 7.49
C PHE A 167 5.35 -5.23 6.87
N ALA A 168 5.29 -4.19 6.03
CA ALA A 168 6.45 -3.56 5.41
C ALA A 168 6.34 -2.03 5.58
N GLU A 169 6.23 -1.57 6.82
CA GLU A 169 6.08 -0.15 7.14
C GLU A 169 7.44 0.51 7.29
N ALA A 170 7.63 1.67 6.66
CA ALA A 170 8.84 2.49 6.72
C ALA A 170 8.56 3.95 7.13
N GLY A 171 7.29 4.37 7.20
CA GLY A 171 6.86 5.70 7.60
C GLY A 171 5.36 5.78 7.84
N ASP A 172 4.92 6.86 8.46
CA ASP A 172 3.52 7.19 8.72
C ASP A 172 3.18 8.53 8.06
N ILE A 173 2.07 8.64 7.36
CA ILE A 173 1.62 9.83 6.66
C ILE A 173 0.21 10.24 7.09
N VAL A 174 -0.08 11.53 7.04
CA VAL A 174 -1.41 12.12 7.23
C VAL A 174 -1.93 12.59 5.87
N TRP A 175 -3.07 12.09 5.45
CA TRP A 175 -3.56 12.36 4.09
C TRP A 175 -3.88 13.84 3.82
N GLY A 176 -4.35 14.59 4.83
CA GLY A 176 -4.53 16.05 4.71
C GLY A 176 -3.21 16.79 4.47
N GLU A 177 -2.12 16.37 5.16
CA GLU A 177 -0.78 16.94 4.95
C GLU A 177 -0.23 16.60 3.56
N VAL A 178 -0.45 15.37 3.08
CA VAL A 178 -0.10 14.97 1.72
C VAL A 178 -0.90 15.76 0.69
N GLY A 179 -2.21 15.94 0.91
CA GLY A 179 -3.08 16.78 0.04
C GLY A 179 -2.59 18.22 -0.04
N GLN A 180 -2.18 18.81 1.10
CA GLN A 180 -1.61 20.14 1.17
C GLN A 180 -0.27 20.21 0.43
N LEU A 181 0.62 19.22 0.61
CA LEU A 181 1.92 19.15 -0.08
C LEU A 181 1.74 19.05 -1.59
N VAL A 182 0.80 18.22 -2.06
CA VAL A 182 0.49 18.10 -3.49
C VAL A 182 0.00 19.44 -4.05
N ALA A 183 -0.87 20.18 -3.34
CA ALA A 183 -1.36 21.49 -3.75
C ALA A 183 -0.23 22.53 -3.81
N GLN A 184 0.66 22.56 -2.82
CA GLN A 184 1.81 23.48 -2.80
C GLN A 184 2.73 23.23 -3.99
N ILE A 185 3.06 21.96 -4.27
CA ILE A 185 3.93 21.61 -5.40
C ILE A 185 3.23 21.96 -6.74
N ALA A 186 1.93 21.64 -6.88
CA ALA A 186 1.18 21.95 -8.08
C ALA A 186 1.10 23.46 -8.35
N HIS A 187 0.90 24.28 -7.30
CA HIS A 187 0.91 25.73 -7.40
C HIS A 187 2.30 26.29 -7.75
N LYS A 188 3.35 25.80 -7.10
CA LYS A 188 4.76 26.14 -7.40
C LYS A 188 5.10 25.94 -8.88
N HIS A 189 4.56 24.88 -9.50
CA HIS A 189 4.76 24.59 -10.92
C HIS A 189 3.76 25.32 -11.85
N GLY A 190 2.85 26.10 -11.31
CA GLY A 190 1.84 26.86 -12.10
C GLY A 190 0.74 25.97 -12.71
N PHE A 191 0.51 24.77 -12.17
CA PHE A 191 -0.54 23.87 -12.64
C PHE A 191 -1.91 24.17 -12.03
N ILE A 192 -1.94 24.86 -10.90
CA ILE A 192 -3.14 25.34 -10.21
C ILE A 192 -2.91 26.78 -9.72
N ASP A 193 -4.00 27.54 -9.55
CA ASP A 193 -3.92 28.98 -9.23
C ASP A 193 -3.64 29.27 -7.75
N SER A 194 -3.84 28.32 -6.84
CA SER A 194 -3.65 28.51 -5.40
C SER A 194 -3.37 27.20 -4.66
N GLU A 195 -2.75 27.31 -3.48
CA GLU A 195 -2.47 26.17 -2.58
C GLU A 195 -3.69 25.75 -1.74
N LYS A 196 -4.89 26.28 -2.05
CA LYS A 196 -6.11 25.98 -1.31
C LYS A 196 -6.41 24.49 -1.36
N VAL A 197 -6.69 23.88 -0.20
CA VAL A 197 -7.23 22.52 -0.08
C VAL A 197 -8.74 22.59 0.19
N VAL A 198 -9.51 21.78 -0.50
CA VAL A 198 -10.95 21.63 -0.34
C VAL A 198 -11.24 20.27 0.27
N SER A 199 -12.07 20.28 1.32
CA SER A 199 -12.56 19.06 1.97
C SER A 199 -13.78 18.52 1.22
N TYR A 200 -13.78 17.21 1.01
CA TYR A 200 -14.84 16.47 0.36
C TYR A 200 -15.38 15.37 1.29
N SER A 201 -16.66 15.08 1.19
CA SER A 201 -17.25 13.89 1.81
C SER A 201 -16.76 12.61 1.12
N ALA A 202 -16.98 11.46 1.78
CA ALA A 202 -16.67 10.15 1.21
C ALA A 202 -17.35 9.93 -0.15
N ASP A 203 -18.65 10.25 -0.27
CA ASP A 203 -19.41 10.07 -1.49
C ASP A 203 -18.92 10.97 -2.63
N GLU A 204 -18.55 12.23 -2.33
CA GLU A 204 -18.01 13.15 -3.31
C GLU A 204 -16.68 12.69 -3.87
N VAL A 205 -15.77 12.24 -2.99
CA VAL A 205 -14.44 11.76 -3.44
C VAL A 205 -14.55 10.43 -4.21
N ASP A 206 -15.47 9.54 -3.83
CA ASP A 206 -15.72 8.29 -4.56
C ASP A 206 -16.35 8.53 -5.94
N ALA A 207 -17.14 9.59 -6.11
CA ALA A 207 -17.63 10.01 -7.42
C ALA A 207 -16.52 10.54 -8.35
N MET A 208 -15.44 11.08 -7.79
CA MET A 208 -14.29 11.61 -8.53
C MET A 208 -13.20 10.57 -8.78
N HIS A 209 -13.02 9.64 -7.84
CA HIS A 209 -12.02 8.58 -7.92
C HIS A 209 -12.52 7.31 -7.23
N ALA A 210 -12.54 6.20 -7.96
CA ALA A 210 -13.00 4.92 -7.43
C ALA A 210 -12.25 4.55 -6.12
N HIS A 211 -13.01 4.31 -5.06
CA HIS A 211 -12.51 4.02 -3.71
C HIS A 211 -11.70 5.15 -3.05
N GLY A 212 -11.88 6.39 -3.47
CA GLY A 212 -11.16 7.55 -2.92
C GLY A 212 -11.35 7.72 -1.42
N SER A 213 -12.57 7.47 -0.92
CA SER A 213 -12.89 7.49 0.51
C SER A 213 -12.06 6.50 1.32
N MET A 214 -11.87 5.28 0.82
CA MET A 214 -11.02 4.27 1.45
C MET A 214 -9.53 4.63 1.33
N LEU A 215 -9.09 5.10 0.16
CA LEU A 215 -7.68 5.33 -0.14
C LEU A 215 -7.09 6.53 0.62
N TRP A 216 -7.90 7.56 0.87
CA TRP A 216 -7.45 8.83 1.47
C TRP A 216 -8.26 9.26 2.70
N GLY A 217 -9.38 8.61 2.97
CA GLY A 217 -10.30 8.97 4.05
C GLY A 217 -10.46 7.93 5.14
N ALA A 218 -9.92 6.71 5.01
CA ALA A 218 -9.94 5.69 6.06
C ALA A 218 -8.52 5.38 6.54
N SER A 219 -8.32 5.18 7.84
CA SER A 219 -6.99 4.99 8.44
C SER A 219 -6.48 3.56 8.28
N SER A 220 -5.17 3.44 8.02
CA SER A 220 -4.48 2.17 7.88
C SER A 220 -3.06 2.27 8.44
N ARG A 221 -2.92 2.10 9.76
CA ARG A 221 -1.63 2.23 10.46
C ARG A 221 -1.10 0.89 10.90
N SER A 222 0.16 0.63 10.59
CA SER A 222 0.83 -0.64 10.88
C SER A 222 2.26 -0.42 11.40
N LYS A 223 2.79 -1.43 12.13
CA LYS A 223 4.19 -1.49 12.55
C LYS A 223 4.82 -2.79 12.07
N ALA A 224 5.89 -2.66 11.27
CA ALA A 224 6.66 -3.77 10.69
C ALA A 224 7.74 -4.26 11.66
N ILE A 225 7.32 -4.91 12.73
CA ILE A 225 8.24 -5.43 13.77
C ILE A 225 8.88 -6.75 13.30
N ARG A 226 8.10 -7.64 12.69
CA ARG A 226 8.55 -8.98 12.31
C ARG A 226 9.64 -8.95 11.26
N ALA A 227 9.48 -8.17 10.20
CA ALA A 227 10.49 -8.04 9.14
C ALA A 227 11.85 -7.60 9.70
N GLY A 228 11.87 -6.65 10.64
CA GLY A 228 13.09 -6.22 11.33
C GLY A 228 13.72 -7.33 12.16
N LYS A 229 12.90 -8.04 12.98
CA LYS A 229 13.41 -9.03 13.93
C LYS A 229 13.92 -10.31 13.28
N VAL A 230 13.19 -10.87 12.31
CA VAL A 230 13.50 -12.20 11.77
C VAL A 230 14.16 -12.19 10.40
N LEU A 231 14.06 -11.07 9.65
CA LEU A 231 14.71 -10.91 8.36
C LEU A 231 15.88 -9.92 8.39
N GLY A 232 16.07 -9.19 9.50
CA GLY A 232 17.03 -8.08 9.55
C GLY A 232 16.72 -6.99 8.53
N TRP A 233 15.42 -6.81 8.19
CA TRP A 233 15.00 -5.79 7.26
C TRP A 233 15.04 -4.40 7.90
N VAL A 234 15.63 -3.46 7.18
CA VAL A 234 15.70 -2.04 7.57
C VAL A 234 15.40 -1.21 6.32
N PRO A 235 14.36 -0.35 6.32
CA PRO A 235 14.09 0.54 5.21
C PRO A 235 15.19 1.61 5.10
N THR A 236 15.58 1.95 3.87
CA THR A 236 16.72 2.85 3.60
C THR A 236 16.44 3.89 2.53
N ARG A 237 15.26 3.84 1.89
CA ARG A 237 14.92 4.72 0.78
C ARG A 237 14.36 6.06 1.28
N PRO A 238 14.37 7.10 0.42
CA PRO A 238 13.79 8.41 0.75
C PRO A 238 12.36 8.31 1.26
N ALA A 239 11.94 9.24 2.11
CA ALA A 239 10.58 9.33 2.61
C ALA A 239 9.57 9.63 1.47
N LEU A 240 8.29 9.34 1.70
CA LEU A 240 7.25 9.53 0.69
C LEU A 240 7.20 10.98 0.21
N GLU A 241 7.28 11.93 1.11
CA GLU A 241 7.19 13.36 0.86
C GLU A 241 8.23 13.83 -0.16
N GLU A 242 9.42 13.23 -0.15
CA GLU A 242 10.51 13.52 -1.09
C GLU A 242 10.19 13.05 -2.53
N THR A 243 9.19 12.19 -2.72
CA THR A 243 8.81 11.60 -4.01
C THR A 243 7.51 12.16 -4.59
N VAL A 244 6.82 13.02 -3.85
CA VAL A 244 5.51 13.59 -4.26
C VAL A 244 5.64 14.45 -5.52
N GLU A 245 6.71 15.27 -5.61
CA GLU A 245 6.96 16.14 -6.78
C GLU A 245 7.10 15.32 -8.06
N ASP A 246 7.88 14.24 -8.04
CA ASP A 246 8.04 13.34 -9.20
C ASP A 246 6.70 12.72 -9.61
N SER A 247 5.90 12.29 -8.64
CA SER A 247 4.58 11.71 -8.88
C SER A 247 3.62 12.73 -9.52
N LEU A 248 3.62 13.98 -9.05
CA LEU A 248 2.83 15.07 -9.61
C LEU A 248 3.25 15.40 -11.04
N LEU A 249 4.55 15.48 -11.31
CA LEU A 249 5.08 15.79 -12.65
C LEU A 249 4.75 14.70 -13.67
N ILE A 250 4.76 13.43 -13.27
CA ILE A 250 4.32 12.30 -14.09
C ILE A 250 2.83 12.49 -14.48
N GLU A 251 1.97 12.82 -13.52
CA GLU A 251 0.55 13.02 -13.78
C GLU A 251 0.27 14.29 -14.59
N ALA A 252 0.98 15.40 -14.33
CA ALA A 252 0.88 16.62 -15.12
C ALA A 252 1.24 16.36 -16.59
N LYS A 253 2.28 15.57 -16.84
CA LYS A 253 2.64 15.16 -18.20
C LYS A 253 1.57 14.26 -18.83
N ARG A 254 1.01 13.31 -18.08
CA ARG A 254 -0.07 12.43 -18.55
C ARG A 254 -1.34 13.20 -18.88
N LEU A 255 -1.61 14.28 -18.16
CA LEU A 255 -2.74 15.19 -18.39
C LEU A 255 -2.44 16.29 -19.43
N GLU A 256 -1.29 16.25 -20.09
CA GLU A 256 -0.83 17.22 -21.10
C GLU A 256 -0.71 18.67 -20.59
N LEU A 257 -0.55 18.86 -19.27
CA LEU A 257 -0.31 20.18 -18.66
C LEU A 257 1.14 20.65 -18.84
N VAL A 258 2.04 19.74 -19.21
CA VAL A 258 3.44 20.03 -19.55
C VAL A 258 3.65 19.72 -21.02
N PRO A 259 4.27 20.62 -21.82
CA PRO A 259 4.57 20.33 -23.21
C PRO A 259 5.40 19.05 -23.35
N GLY A 260 4.98 18.11 -24.18
CA GLY A 260 5.77 16.93 -24.51
C GLY A 260 7.05 17.29 -25.27
N HIS A 261 8.09 16.47 -25.18
CA HIS A 261 9.38 16.70 -25.90
C HIS A 261 9.20 16.99 -27.40
N ALA A 262 8.19 16.39 -28.04
CA ALA A 262 7.88 16.65 -29.45
C ALA A 262 7.39 18.07 -29.69
N LYS A 263 6.54 18.63 -28.82
CA LYS A 263 6.06 20.02 -28.91
C LYS A 263 7.20 21.02 -28.64
N VAL A 264 8.00 20.74 -27.60
CA VAL A 264 9.18 21.56 -27.28
C VAL A 264 10.20 21.55 -28.44
N ALA A 265 10.46 20.37 -29.02
CA ALA A 265 11.37 20.25 -30.17
C ALA A 265 10.81 20.88 -31.47
N ALA A 266 9.49 20.97 -31.61
CA ALA A 266 8.83 21.65 -32.74
C ALA A 266 8.75 23.18 -32.54
N GLY A 267 9.06 23.71 -31.36
CA GLY A 267 8.91 25.15 -31.06
C GLY A 267 7.45 25.58 -30.83
N ASP A 268 6.55 24.63 -30.55
CA ASP A 268 5.12 24.84 -30.33
C ASP A 268 4.76 24.94 -28.84
N ALA A 269 5.75 25.25 -27.96
CA ALA A 269 5.59 25.36 -26.52
C ALA A 269 6.00 26.76 -26.00
#